data_bf999c6b5789b474b78a9203f5c406b1
#
_entry.id   bf999c6b5789b474b78a9203f5c406b1
#
_cell.length_a   1.000
_cell.length_b   1.000
_cell.length_c   1.000
_cell.angle_alpha   90.00
_cell.angle_beta   90.00
_cell.angle_gamma   90.00
#
_symmetry.space_group_name_H-M   'P 1'
#
loop_
_entity.id
_entity.type
_entity.pdbx_description
1 polymer ?
#
loop_
_entity_poly.entity_id
_entity_poly.type
_entity_poly.pdbx_seq_one_letter_code
_entity_poly.pdbx_strand_id
1 'polypeptide(L)'
;VFNNFKILKLRKNIDLKIRSTISIYNAFRLIPLQVSMIVDGLIKPDDMLINIIEHPDYISIQVLPPYYRNQLNGLIDEHIEFLSHYNSTILVNQWKTIQKFLVTDRSFKLDKFFKYTDKLDAYRGENFELQHPEYAKLRLTQGE
;
A
#
# COMPACT_ATOMS: atom_id res chain seq x y z
N VAL A 1 15.32 3.18 8.89
CA VAL A 1 14.02 3.75 9.26
C VAL A 1 13.60 3.27 10.63
N PHE A 2 13.49 1.94 10.90
CA PHE A 2 13.03 1.38 12.19
C PHE A 2 13.86 1.82 13.41
N ASN A 3 15.18 1.89 13.29
CA ASN A 3 16.05 2.33 14.40
C ASN A 3 15.76 3.78 14.80
N ASN A 4 15.53 4.67 13.85
CA ASN A 4 15.17 6.06 14.13
C ASN A 4 13.80 6.14 14.83
N PHE A 5 12.83 5.29 14.44
CA PHE A 5 11.53 5.17 15.12
C PHE A 5 11.69 4.75 16.59
N LYS A 6 12.52 3.74 16.88
CA LYS A 6 12.80 3.28 18.25
C LYS A 6 13.40 4.41 19.09
N ILE A 7 14.34 5.16 18.55
CA ILE A 7 14.99 6.28 19.23
C ILE A 7 13.98 7.40 19.53
N LEU A 8 13.14 7.75 18.56
CA LEU A 8 12.13 8.80 18.72
C LEU A 8 11.06 8.41 19.74
N LYS A 9 10.66 7.14 19.79
CA LYS A 9 9.69 6.63 20.76
C LYS A 9 10.15 6.75 22.23
N LEU A 10 11.46 6.74 22.46
CA LEU A 10 12.03 6.92 23.81
C LEU A 10 11.92 8.38 24.30
N ARG A 11 11.58 9.33 23.45
CA ARG A 11 11.42 10.73 23.81
C ARG A 11 10.04 11.00 24.38
N LYS A 12 9.95 11.42 25.64
CA LYS A 12 8.68 11.60 26.40
C LYS A 12 7.73 12.65 25.82
N ASN A 13 8.22 13.56 24.97
CA ASN A 13 7.44 14.70 24.45
C ASN A 13 7.16 14.60 22.92
N ILE A 14 7.25 13.40 22.34
CA ILE A 14 7.02 13.18 20.92
C ILE A 14 5.81 12.27 20.74
N ASP A 15 4.79 12.79 20.03
CA ASP A 15 3.66 12.01 19.53
C ASP A 15 3.98 11.54 18.11
N LEU A 16 4.27 10.25 17.95
CA LEU A 16 4.67 9.68 16.67
C LEU A 16 3.44 9.22 15.90
N LYS A 17 3.25 9.76 14.70
CA LYS A 17 2.24 9.34 13.74
C LYS A 17 2.88 8.99 12.41
N ILE A 18 2.36 7.97 11.76
CA ILE A 18 2.78 7.58 10.41
C ILE A 18 1.66 7.92 9.43
N ARG A 19 2.01 8.60 8.37
CA ARG A 19 1.12 8.82 7.25
C ARG A 19 1.71 8.17 6.00
N SER A 20 1.14 7.06 5.60
CA SER A 20 1.51 6.33 4.39
C SER A 20 0.63 6.76 3.22
N THR A 21 1.16 6.70 2.02
CA THR A 21 0.36 6.91 0.81
C THR A 21 0.32 5.61 0.02
N ILE A 22 -0.89 5.08 -0.22
CA ILE A 22 -1.06 3.85 -0.98
C ILE A 22 -1.12 4.14 -2.48
N SER A 23 -0.35 3.37 -3.24
CA SER A 23 -0.26 3.40 -4.69
C SER A 23 -0.05 1.98 -5.23
N ILE A 24 -0.08 1.81 -6.55
CA ILE A 24 0.25 0.52 -7.17
C ILE A 24 1.65 0.02 -6.77
N TYR A 25 2.62 0.90 -6.48
CA TYR A 25 3.98 0.50 -6.11
C TYR A 25 4.10 -0.18 -4.75
N ASN A 26 3.16 0.09 -3.82
CA ASN A 26 3.27 -0.41 -2.44
C ASN A 26 2.00 -1.07 -1.91
N ALA A 27 0.99 -1.28 -2.76
CA ALA A 27 -0.31 -1.80 -2.34
C ALA A 27 -0.21 -3.09 -1.53
N PHE A 28 0.63 -4.05 -1.96
CA PHE A 28 0.82 -5.33 -1.29
C PHE A 28 1.86 -5.29 -0.15
N ARG A 29 2.60 -4.20 0.01
CA ARG A 29 3.66 -4.06 1.02
C ARG A 29 3.23 -3.25 2.23
N LEU A 30 2.17 -2.46 2.10
CA LEU A 30 1.73 -1.58 3.18
C LEU A 30 1.16 -2.37 4.37
N ILE A 31 0.38 -3.42 4.12
CA ILE A 31 -0.16 -4.29 5.18
C ILE A 31 0.94 -4.99 5.97
N PRO A 32 1.90 -5.72 5.35
CA PRO A 32 3.02 -6.32 6.08
C PRO A 32 3.83 -5.32 6.89
N LEU A 33 4.05 -4.12 6.36
CA LEU A 33 4.72 -3.04 7.08
C LEU A 33 3.94 -2.63 8.34
N GLN A 34 2.64 -2.41 8.22
CA GLN A 34 1.79 -2.04 9.35
C GLN A 34 1.76 -3.14 10.43
N VAL A 35 1.58 -4.39 10.01
CA VAL A 35 1.60 -5.55 10.94
C VAL A 35 2.92 -5.60 11.70
N SER A 36 4.06 -5.50 11.01
CA SER A 36 5.37 -5.50 11.66
C SER A 36 5.51 -4.38 12.70
N MET A 37 5.13 -3.17 12.34
CA MET A 37 5.25 -2.01 13.24
C MET A 37 4.32 -2.09 14.45
N ILE A 38 3.12 -2.65 14.28
CA ILE A 38 2.15 -2.85 15.38
C ILE A 38 2.63 -3.96 16.31
N VAL A 39 3.03 -5.12 15.78
CA VAL A 39 3.50 -6.28 16.56
C VAL A 39 4.77 -5.93 17.31
N ASP A 40 5.69 -5.21 16.72
CA ASP A 40 6.90 -4.71 17.39
C ASP A 40 6.60 -3.59 18.42
N GLY A 41 5.34 -3.20 18.56
CA GLY A 41 4.92 -2.16 19.48
C GLY A 41 5.51 -0.78 19.17
N LEU A 42 5.95 -0.55 17.92
CA LEU A 42 6.56 0.72 17.53
C LEU A 42 5.53 1.85 17.40
N ILE A 43 4.31 1.52 16.99
CA ILE A 43 3.24 2.48 16.81
C ILE A 43 1.88 1.84 17.13
N LYS A 44 0.93 2.64 17.60
CA LYS A 44 -0.45 2.19 17.76
C LYS A 44 -1.16 2.22 16.40
N PRO A 45 -2.10 1.29 16.13
CA PRO A 45 -2.83 1.28 14.87
C PRO A 45 -3.49 2.61 14.51
N ASP A 46 -4.15 3.27 15.48
CA ASP A 46 -4.87 4.53 15.24
C ASP A 46 -3.94 5.76 15.04
N ASP A 47 -2.64 5.60 15.27
CA ASP A 47 -1.62 6.61 14.91
C ASP A 47 -1.07 6.42 13.49
N MET A 48 -1.57 5.42 12.76
CA MET A 48 -1.28 5.19 11.35
C MET A 48 -2.39 5.75 10.48
N LEU A 49 -2.02 6.57 9.50
CA LEU A 49 -2.94 7.17 8.54
C LEU A 49 -2.57 6.73 7.13
N ILE A 50 -3.57 6.54 6.26
CA ILE A 50 -3.36 6.15 4.88
C ILE A 50 -3.98 7.21 3.95
N ASN A 51 -3.15 7.80 3.11
CA ASN A 51 -3.61 8.61 1.99
C ASN A 51 -3.77 7.73 0.75
N ILE A 52 -4.80 8.00 -0.05
CA ILE A 52 -5.02 7.31 -1.33
C ILE A 52 -4.52 8.22 -2.45
N ILE A 53 -3.68 7.70 -3.34
CA ILE A 53 -3.28 8.43 -4.56
C ILE A 53 -4.42 8.36 -5.58
N GLU A 54 -4.95 9.53 -5.93
CA GLU A 54 -5.89 9.72 -7.03
C GLU A 54 -5.20 10.32 -8.27
N HIS A 55 -4.19 11.15 -8.04
CA HIS A 55 -3.41 11.79 -9.09
C HIS A 55 -1.90 11.69 -8.83
N PRO A 56 -1.11 11.36 -9.85
CA PRO A 56 -1.52 10.96 -11.19
C PRO A 56 -2.22 9.59 -11.18
N ASP A 57 -3.32 9.48 -11.92
CA ASP A 57 -4.26 8.36 -11.85
C ASP A 57 -3.71 7.00 -12.33
N TYR A 58 -2.66 7.02 -13.14
CA TYR A 58 -1.98 5.81 -13.64
C TYR A 58 -1.10 5.12 -12.59
N ILE A 59 -0.86 5.72 -11.43
CA ILE A 59 -0.19 5.07 -10.29
C ILE A 59 -1.15 4.73 -9.15
N SER A 60 -2.44 4.98 -9.34
CA SER A 60 -3.49 4.61 -8.40
C SER A 60 -3.65 3.09 -8.33
N ILE A 61 -4.06 2.58 -7.15
CA ILE A 61 -4.40 1.16 -6.98
C ILE A 61 -5.59 0.71 -7.84
N GLN A 62 -6.40 1.63 -8.35
CA GLN A 62 -7.50 1.35 -9.27
C GLN A 62 -7.02 0.82 -10.64
N VAL A 63 -5.74 1.03 -10.97
CA VAL A 63 -5.11 0.54 -12.20
C VAL A 63 -4.81 -0.97 -12.14
N LEU A 64 -4.81 -1.55 -10.95
CA LEU A 64 -4.64 -2.99 -10.78
C LEU A 64 -5.73 -3.78 -11.52
N PRO A 65 -5.39 -4.79 -12.34
CA PRO A 65 -6.36 -5.71 -12.95
C PRO A 65 -7.22 -6.42 -11.91
N PRO A 66 -8.39 -6.95 -12.29
CA PRO A 66 -9.34 -7.61 -11.38
C PRO A 66 -8.68 -8.68 -10.50
N TYR A 67 -7.79 -9.49 -11.06
CA TYR A 67 -7.07 -10.52 -10.31
C TYR A 67 -6.31 -9.93 -9.10
N TYR A 68 -5.52 -8.89 -9.32
CA TYR A 68 -4.74 -8.25 -8.26
C TYR A 68 -5.63 -7.46 -7.28
N ARG A 69 -6.70 -6.83 -7.76
CA ARG A 69 -7.66 -6.14 -6.89
C ARG A 69 -8.36 -7.12 -5.93
N ASN A 70 -8.73 -8.31 -6.43
CA ASN A 70 -9.33 -9.35 -5.60
C ASN A 70 -8.35 -9.88 -4.55
N GLN A 71 -7.09 -10.09 -4.92
CA GLN A 71 -6.04 -10.47 -3.96
C GLN A 71 -5.84 -9.40 -2.89
N LEU A 72 -5.76 -8.13 -3.29
CA LEU A 72 -5.59 -7.03 -2.35
C LEU A 72 -6.79 -6.90 -1.41
N ASN A 73 -8.02 -7.07 -1.92
CA ASN A 73 -9.21 -7.09 -1.08
C ASN A 73 -9.19 -8.20 -0.03
N GLY A 74 -8.77 -9.41 -0.42
CA GLY A 74 -8.62 -10.52 0.54
C GLY A 74 -7.62 -10.19 1.65
N LEU A 75 -6.46 -9.63 1.29
CA LEU A 75 -5.46 -9.19 2.28
C LEU A 75 -5.99 -8.07 3.19
N ILE A 76 -6.80 -7.16 2.65
CA ILE A 76 -7.43 -6.11 3.46
C ILE A 76 -8.42 -6.72 4.45
N ASP A 77 -9.23 -7.70 4.06
CA ASP A 77 -10.17 -8.38 4.95
C ASP A 77 -9.43 -9.04 6.12
N GLU A 78 -8.37 -9.79 5.83
CA GLU A 78 -7.52 -10.41 6.85
C GLU A 78 -6.88 -9.35 7.78
N HIS A 79 -6.44 -8.24 7.20
CA HIS A 79 -5.84 -7.15 7.98
C HIS A 79 -6.85 -6.43 8.86
N ILE A 80 -8.08 -6.23 8.41
CA ILE A 80 -9.17 -5.68 9.21
C ILE A 80 -9.49 -6.60 10.39
N GLU A 81 -9.51 -7.92 10.18
CA GLU A 81 -9.67 -8.90 11.25
C GLU A 81 -8.51 -8.79 12.26
N PHE A 82 -7.27 -8.75 11.80
CA PHE A 82 -6.10 -8.52 12.67
C PHE A 82 -6.25 -7.23 13.49
N LEU A 83 -6.63 -6.11 12.88
CA LEU A 83 -6.79 -4.83 13.55
C LEU A 83 -7.93 -4.83 14.59
N SER A 84 -8.93 -5.69 14.42
CA SER A 84 -10.04 -5.80 15.38
C SER A 84 -9.57 -6.21 16.77
N HIS A 85 -8.49 -6.97 16.86
CA HIS A 85 -7.87 -7.37 18.14
C HIS A 85 -7.21 -6.20 18.88
N TYR A 86 -6.96 -5.10 18.19
CA TYR A 86 -6.36 -3.88 18.75
C TYR A 86 -7.40 -2.78 19.02
N ASN A 87 -8.70 -3.05 18.82
CA ASN A 87 -9.78 -2.07 18.93
C ASN A 87 -9.56 -0.80 18.07
N SER A 88 -8.86 -0.95 16.95
CA SER A 88 -8.58 0.16 16.04
C SER A 88 -9.81 0.50 15.20
N THR A 89 -10.35 1.70 15.39
CA THR A 89 -11.50 2.21 14.62
C THR A 89 -11.04 3.02 13.41
N ILE A 90 -10.04 3.86 13.61
CA ILE A 90 -9.56 4.79 12.58
C ILE A 90 -8.93 4.02 11.42
N LEU A 91 -7.96 3.17 11.69
CA LEU A 91 -7.25 2.43 10.65
C LEU A 91 -8.16 1.42 9.94
N VAL A 92 -9.05 0.74 10.66
CA VAL A 92 -10.08 -0.14 10.07
C VAL A 92 -10.96 0.61 9.07
N ASN A 93 -11.45 1.80 9.46
CA ASN A 93 -12.29 2.60 8.58
C ASN A 93 -11.54 3.09 7.33
N GLN A 94 -10.26 3.39 7.45
CA GLN A 94 -9.43 3.75 6.29
C GLN A 94 -9.27 2.58 5.32
N TRP A 95 -9.02 1.35 5.80
CA TRP A 95 -8.94 0.17 4.95
C TRP A 95 -10.28 -0.15 4.28
N LYS A 96 -11.41 0.00 4.98
CA LYS A 96 -12.75 -0.11 4.36
C LYS A 96 -12.98 0.96 3.27
N THR A 97 -12.45 2.15 3.45
CA THR A 97 -12.49 3.20 2.41
C THR A 97 -11.65 2.81 1.19
N ILE A 98 -10.49 2.21 1.41
CA ILE A 98 -9.63 1.69 0.33
C ILE A 98 -10.34 0.58 -0.44
N GLN A 99 -11.05 -0.34 0.23
CA GLN A 99 -11.85 -1.37 -0.45
C GLN A 99 -12.93 -0.75 -1.36
N LYS A 100 -13.65 0.26 -0.87
CA LYS A 100 -14.63 0.99 -1.68
C LYS A 100 -13.98 1.68 -2.89
N PHE A 101 -12.79 2.24 -2.70
CA PHE A 101 -12.04 2.89 -3.77
C PHE A 101 -11.58 1.90 -4.84
N LEU A 102 -11.23 0.66 -4.45
CA LEU A 102 -10.83 -0.42 -5.36
C LEU A 102 -11.95 -0.93 -6.28
N VAL A 103 -13.22 -0.64 -5.98
CA VAL A 103 -14.35 -1.05 -6.83
C VAL A 103 -14.25 -0.45 -8.24
N THR A 104 -13.76 0.78 -8.34
CA THR A 104 -13.61 1.46 -9.63
C THR A 104 -12.46 0.83 -10.44
N ASP A 105 -12.77 0.35 -11.63
CA ASP A 105 -11.81 -0.25 -12.55
C ASP A 105 -11.18 0.82 -13.46
N ARG A 106 -9.87 0.97 -13.35
CA ARG A 106 -9.06 1.78 -14.24
C ARG A 106 -7.88 1.00 -14.85
N SER A 107 -8.01 -0.33 -14.94
CA SER A 107 -6.96 -1.21 -15.48
C SER A 107 -6.57 -0.86 -16.92
N PHE A 108 -7.47 -0.21 -17.68
CA PHE A 108 -7.15 0.33 -19.01
C PHE A 108 -6.02 1.38 -19.02
N LYS A 109 -5.59 1.86 -17.85
CA LYS A 109 -4.43 2.77 -17.69
C LYS A 109 -3.12 2.06 -17.38
N LEU A 110 -3.12 0.73 -17.35
CA LEU A 110 -1.95 -0.08 -17.03
C LEU A 110 -0.79 0.19 -18.02
N ASP A 111 -1.08 0.39 -19.31
CA ASP A 111 -0.10 0.79 -20.31
C ASP A 111 0.63 2.09 -19.94
N LYS A 112 -0.14 3.06 -19.46
CA LYS A 112 0.42 4.35 -19.04
C LYS A 112 1.29 4.19 -17.80
N PHE A 113 0.88 3.33 -16.86
CA PHE A 113 1.68 2.97 -15.69
C PHE A 113 3.03 2.41 -16.12
N PHE A 114 3.06 1.38 -16.98
CA PHE A 114 4.31 0.78 -17.42
C PHE A 114 5.18 1.73 -18.21
N LYS A 115 4.60 2.50 -19.11
CA LYS A 115 5.33 3.52 -19.88
C LYS A 115 6.03 4.54 -18.98
N TYR A 116 5.40 4.89 -17.86
CA TYR A 116 5.99 5.78 -16.86
C TYR A 116 7.07 5.07 -16.04
N THR A 117 6.77 3.85 -15.57
CA THR A 117 7.67 3.04 -14.74
C THR A 117 8.94 2.67 -15.50
N ASP A 118 8.83 2.23 -16.75
CA ASP A 118 9.99 1.91 -17.61
C ASP A 118 10.93 3.12 -17.80
N LYS A 119 10.37 4.33 -17.88
CA LYS A 119 11.17 5.56 -17.92
C LYS A 119 11.91 5.83 -16.60
N LEU A 120 11.24 5.61 -15.49
CA LEU A 120 11.86 5.77 -14.17
C LEU A 120 12.97 4.74 -13.96
N ASP A 121 12.72 3.49 -14.33
CA ASP A 121 13.67 2.39 -14.25
C ASP A 121 14.93 2.70 -15.08
N ALA A 122 14.74 3.11 -16.33
CA ALA A 122 15.84 3.51 -17.18
C ALA A 122 16.67 4.67 -16.60
N TYR A 123 16.00 5.66 -16.00
CA TYR A 123 16.67 6.81 -15.39
C TYR A 123 17.44 6.44 -14.10
N ARG A 124 16.91 5.50 -13.31
CA ARG A 124 17.48 5.11 -12.00
C ARG A 124 18.38 3.89 -12.06
N GLY A 125 18.44 3.19 -13.19
CA GLY A 125 19.11 1.88 -13.30
C GLY A 125 18.41 0.80 -12.47
N GLU A 126 17.09 0.87 -12.32
CA GLU A 126 16.24 -0.05 -11.58
C GLU A 126 15.46 -0.96 -12.52
N ASN A 127 14.77 -1.95 -11.94
CA ASN A 127 13.82 -2.80 -12.66
C ASN A 127 12.64 -3.10 -11.75
N PHE A 128 11.46 -2.59 -12.12
CA PHE A 128 10.24 -2.73 -11.35
C PHE A 128 9.87 -4.20 -11.09
N GLU A 129 9.96 -5.06 -12.07
CA GLU A 129 9.56 -6.47 -11.96
C GLU A 129 10.47 -7.25 -11.01
N LEU A 130 11.77 -6.92 -11.00
CA LEU A 130 12.71 -7.53 -10.05
C LEU A 130 12.50 -7.01 -8.62
N GLN A 131 12.13 -5.75 -8.48
CA GLN A 131 11.90 -5.14 -7.17
C GLN A 131 10.52 -5.48 -6.60
N HIS A 132 9.56 -5.82 -7.47
CA HIS A 132 8.18 -6.12 -7.12
C HIS A 132 7.74 -7.50 -7.62
N PRO A 133 8.31 -8.61 -7.08
CA PRO A 133 7.98 -9.96 -7.50
C PRO A 133 6.50 -10.31 -7.30
N GLU A 134 5.80 -9.61 -6.40
CA GLU A 134 4.36 -9.71 -6.21
C GLU A 134 3.57 -9.37 -7.49
N TYR A 135 4.17 -8.64 -8.42
CA TYR A 135 3.59 -8.23 -9.71
C TYR A 135 4.14 -9.01 -10.91
N ALA A 136 4.74 -10.18 -10.71
CA ALA A 136 5.41 -10.94 -11.77
C ALA A 136 4.55 -11.22 -13.02
N LYS A 137 3.22 -11.25 -12.87
CA LYS A 137 2.27 -11.46 -13.99
C LYS A 137 1.55 -10.18 -14.42
N LEU A 138 1.83 -9.04 -13.80
CA LEU A 138 1.07 -7.81 -14.05
C LEU A 138 1.17 -7.36 -15.51
N ARG A 139 2.36 -7.44 -16.12
CA ARG A 139 2.57 -7.05 -17.52
C ARG A 139 1.88 -8.01 -18.50
N LEU A 140 1.67 -9.27 -18.13
CA LEU A 140 1.00 -10.26 -18.97
C LEU A 140 -0.52 -10.04 -19.05
N THR A 141 -1.10 -9.30 -18.12
CA THR A 141 -2.54 -8.95 -18.11
C THR A 141 -2.90 -7.78 -19.04
N GLN A 142 -1.92 -7.25 -19.75
CA GLN A 142 -2.12 -6.21 -20.77
C GLN A 142 -2.62 -6.84 -22.08
N GLY A 143 -3.80 -7.27 -22.17
CA GLY A 143 -4.32 -7.85 -23.41
C GLY A 143 -5.55 -8.73 -23.22
N GLU A 144 -5.98 -8.84 -22.00
CA GLU A 144 -7.29 -9.40 -21.67
C GLU A 144 -8.32 -8.25 -21.50
#